data_e1029010ee6c7d90b411e8e5029eb888
#
_entry.id   e1029010ee6c7d90b411e8e5029eb888
#
_cell.length_a   1.000
_cell.length_b   1.000
_cell.length_c   1.000
_cell.angle_alpha   90.00
_cell.angle_beta   90.00
_cell.angle_gamma   90.00
#
_symmetry.space_group_name_H-M   'P 1'
#
loop_
_entity.id
_entity.type
_entity.pdbx_description
1 polymer ?
#
loop_
_entity_poly.entity_id
_entity_poly.type
_entity_poly.pdbx_seq_one_letter_code
_entity_poly.pdbx_strand_id
1 'polypeptide(L)'
;ADAEKPIVALAERKREVIAVTVASDYGEKETLEYAEQVRDDILRLPNVTQVELSGVRDYELAIEVSQDTLRQYNLTLAQISTAVAKSSSDISAGNLKTEGGDVLISSKGQAYRKDEFANIVVKNQSDGTVIRLGDIANINDDFEETPVRTRFNGKQAAFIDVYRIGPQSAIDVADDVKNYIESKQS
;
A
#
# COMPACT_ATOMS: atom_id res chain seq x y z
N ALA A 1 9.15 29.17 20.81
CA ALA A 1 9.70 27.87 20.45
C ALA A 1 8.91 26.83 21.25
N ASP A 2 7.88 26.25 20.62
CA ASP A 2 7.14 25.14 21.22
C ASP A 2 7.99 23.88 21.07
N ALA A 3 8.55 23.44 22.18
CA ALA A 3 9.22 22.15 22.24
C ALA A 3 8.14 21.05 22.26
N GLU A 4 8.17 20.16 21.27
CA GLU A 4 7.33 18.98 21.27
C GLU A 4 7.56 18.16 22.55
N LYS A 5 6.49 17.66 23.15
CA LYS A 5 6.58 16.85 24.36
C LYS A 5 7.37 15.57 24.07
N PRO A 6 8.33 15.19 24.93
CA PRO A 6 9.07 13.96 24.75
C PRO A 6 8.12 12.76 24.80
N ILE A 7 8.20 11.88 23.79
CA ILE A 7 7.46 10.62 23.74
C ILE A 7 8.33 9.55 24.37
N VAL A 8 7.86 8.95 25.46
CA VAL A 8 8.49 7.78 26.07
C VAL A 8 7.79 6.54 25.55
N ALA A 9 8.47 5.75 24.76
CA ALA A 9 7.96 4.48 24.25
C ALA A 9 8.87 3.32 24.68
N LEU A 10 8.28 2.17 24.96
CA LEU A 10 9.04 0.95 25.21
C LEU A 10 9.62 0.46 23.88
N ALA A 11 10.94 0.42 23.75
CA ALA A 11 11.60 -0.11 22.56
C ALA A 11 11.62 -1.64 22.62
N GLU A 12 10.64 -2.28 22.00
CA GLU A 12 10.66 -3.72 21.82
C GLU A 12 11.61 -4.10 20.68
N ARG A 13 12.52 -5.03 20.95
CA ARG A 13 13.45 -5.51 19.92
C ARG A 13 12.76 -6.55 19.05
N LYS A 14 12.50 -6.19 17.81
CA LYS A 14 12.14 -7.17 16.79
C LYS A 14 13.38 -7.91 16.29
N ARG A 15 13.26 -9.22 16.10
CA ARG A 15 14.31 -10.07 15.49
C ARG A 15 13.67 -10.94 14.42
N GLU A 16 14.27 -10.90 13.25
CA GLU A 16 13.89 -11.78 12.14
C GLU A 16 14.11 -13.24 12.55
N VAL A 17 13.14 -14.07 12.21
CA VAL A 17 13.13 -15.52 12.49
C VAL A 17 13.26 -16.32 11.22
N ILE A 18 12.47 -16.00 10.23
CA ILE A 18 12.41 -16.70 8.95
C ILE A 18 11.95 -15.73 7.85
N ALA A 19 12.51 -15.87 6.67
CA ALA A 19 12.04 -15.18 5.47
C ALA A 19 11.41 -16.20 4.51
N VAL A 20 10.25 -15.85 3.97
CA VAL A 20 9.55 -16.62 2.94
C VAL A 20 9.69 -15.90 1.61
N THR A 21 10.15 -16.59 0.58
CA THR A 21 10.27 -16.03 -0.77
C THR A 21 9.08 -16.44 -1.62
N VAL A 22 8.39 -15.47 -2.16
CA VAL A 22 7.36 -15.65 -3.19
C VAL A 22 7.98 -15.25 -4.52
N ALA A 23 8.10 -16.20 -5.44
CA ALA A 23 8.65 -15.94 -6.77
C ALA A 23 7.72 -16.50 -7.84
N SER A 24 7.49 -15.73 -8.91
CA SER A 24 6.61 -16.13 -10.00
C SER A 24 7.13 -15.70 -11.37
N ASP A 25 6.61 -16.34 -12.41
CA ASP A 25 6.81 -15.95 -13.81
C ASP A 25 5.78 -14.91 -14.28
N TYR A 26 4.83 -14.56 -13.41
CA TYR A 26 3.83 -13.50 -13.64
C TYR A 26 4.47 -12.11 -13.45
N GLY A 27 3.70 -11.08 -13.74
CA GLY A 27 4.13 -9.69 -13.57
C GLY A 27 4.40 -9.31 -12.11
N GLU A 28 4.94 -8.11 -11.93
CA GLU A 28 5.26 -7.59 -10.60
C GLU A 28 4.01 -7.41 -9.73
N LYS A 29 2.90 -6.96 -10.34
CA LYS A 29 1.62 -6.76 -9.66
C LYS A 29 1.05 -8.06 -9.11
N GLU A 30 0.97 -9.07 -9.94
CA GLU A 30 0.44 -10.39 -9.55
C GLU A 30 1.33 -11.06 -8.49
N THR A 31 2.65 -10.86 -8.59
CA THR A 31 3.60 -11.38 -7.59
C THR A 31 3.39 -10.67 -6.25
N LEU A 32 3.19 -9.35 -6.27
CA LEU A 32 2.91 -8.55 -5.07
C LEU A 32 1.59 -8.94 -4.43
N GLU A 33 0.50 -8.99 -5.21
CA GLU A 33 -0.83 -9.37 -4.71
C GLU A 33 -0.82 -10.76 -4.04
N TYR A 34 -0.12 -11.72 -4.66
CA TYR A 34 0.03 -13.04 -4.05
C TYR A 34 0.90 -13.01 -2.78
N ALA A 35 1.98 -12.24 -2.79
CA ALA A 35 2.83 -12.09 -1.61
C ALA A 35 2.09 -11.41 -0.44
N GLU A 36 1.21 -10.44 -0.72
CA GLU A 36 0.34 -9.83 0.28
C GLU A 36 -0.64 -10.84 0.88
N GLN A 37 -1.25 -11.69 0.06
CA GLN A 37 -2.12 -12.76 0.56
C GLN A 37 -1.36 -13.74 1.47
N VAL A 38 -0.16 -14.15 1.07
CA VAL A 38 0.69 -15.04 1.87
C VAL A 38 1.11 -14.36 3.17
N ARG A 39 1.48 -13.07 3.14
CA ARG A 39 1.79 -12.27 4.33
C ARG A 39 0.61 -12.24 5.31
N ASP A 40 -0.58 -11.98 4.80
CA ASP A 40 -1.79 -11.88 5.62
C ASP A 40 -2.20 -13.23 6.23
N ASP A 41 -2.00 -14.33 5.48
CA ASP A 41 -2.20 -15.68 6.00
C ASP A 41 -1.18 -16.01 7.11
N ILE A 42 0.10 -15.68 6.90
CA ILE A 42 1.15 -15.88 7.91
C ILE A 42 0.86 -15.06 9.17
N LEU A 43 0.39 -13.81 9.02
CA LEU A 43 0.05 -12.96 10.15
C LEU A 43 -1.12 -13.48 11.00
N ARG A 44 -1.97 -14.39 10.45
CA ARG A 44 -3.04 -15.04 11.20
C ARG A 44 -2.58 -16.27 11.98
N LEU A 45 -1.34 -16.71 11.82
CA LEU A 45 -0.81 -17.86 12.56
C LEU A 45 -0.67 -17.54 14.05
N PRO A 46 -0.89 -18.52 14.95
CA PRO A 46 -1.03 -18.26 16.40
C PRO A 46 0.15 -17.57 17.05
N ASN A 47 1.37 -17.91 16.64
CA ASN A 47 2.60 -17.41 17.25
C ASN A 47 3.24 -16.26 16.47
N VAL A 48 2.61 -15.80 15.39
CA VAL A 48 3.13 -14.73 14.53
C VAL A 48 2.42 -13.40 14.88
N THR A 49 3.20 -12.36 15.15
CA THR A 49 2.67 -11.04 15.49
C THR A 49 3.20 -9.93 14.58
N GLN A 50 4.30 -10.15 13.91
CA GLN A 50 4.86 -9.16 12.99
C GLN A 50 5.44 -9.80 11.75
N VAL A 51 4.96 -9.31 10.60
CA VAL A 51 5.38 -9.73 9.26
C VAL A 51 5.55 -8.47 8.41
N GLU A 52 6.64 -8.40 7.67
CA GLU A 52 6.92 -7.29 6.76
C GLU A 52 7.14 -7.84 5.36
N LEU A 53 6.69 -7.09 4.36
CA LEU A 53 6.95 -7.37 2.95
C LEU A 53 8.16 -6.55 2.53
N SER A 54 9.11 -7.17 1.84
CA SER A 54 10.33 -6.53 1.36
C SER A 54 10.71 -7.00 -0.04
N GLY A 55 11.65 -6.30 -0.66
CA GLY A 55 12.11 -6.63 -2.01
C GLY A 55 11.11 -6.29 -3.13
N VAL A 56 10.04 -5.60 -2.82
CA VAL A 56 9.03 -5.11 -3.77
C VAL A 56 9.02 -3.59 -3.80
N ARG A 57 8.55 -3.04 -4.89
CA ARG A 57 8.26 -1.60 -4.99
C ARG A 57 6.92 -1.33 -4.32
N ASP A 58 6.82 -0.16 -3.68
CA ASP A 58 5.53 0.28 -3.16
C ASP A 58 4.55 0.48 -4.32
N TYR A 59 3.33 -0.01 -4.11
CA TYR A 59 2.24 0.20 -5.05
C TYR A 59 1.70 1.62 -4.86
N GLU A 60 1.59 2.34 -5.95
CA GLU A 60 1.20 3.73 -5.96
C GLU A 60 -0.03 3.91 -6.84
N LEU A 61 -1.08 4.53 -6.31
CA LEU A 61 -2.22 4.95 -7.09
C LEU A 61 -2.03 6.43 -7.46
N ALA A 62 -1.77 6.69 -8.73
CA ALA A 62 -1.61 8.03 -9.26
C ALA A 62 -2.97 8.58 -9.72
N ILE A 63 -3.38 9.71 -9.14
CA ILE A 63 -4.60 10.42 -9.51
C ILE A 63 -4.20 11.74 -10.19
N GLU A 64 -4.36 11.79 -11.49
CA GLU A 64 -3.98 12.92 -12.33
C GLU A 64 -5.21 13.75 -12.70
N VAL A 65 -5.18 15.05 -12.41
CA VAL A 65 -6.28 15.97 -12.73
C VAL A 65 -5.73 17.18 -13.45
N SER A 66 -6.26 17.46 -14.64
CA SER A 66 -5.81 18.61 -15.42
C SER A 66 -6.31 19.94 -14.81
N GLN A 67 -5.53 21.01 -15.02
CA GLN A 67 -5.89 22.37 -14.62
C GLN A 67 -7.21 22.84 -15.26
N ASP A 68 -7.46 22.43 -16.49
CA ASP A 68 -8.68 22.81 -17.22
C ASP A 68 -9.90 22.12 -16.61
N THR A 69 -9.80 20.85 -16.22
CA THR A 69 -10.83 20.12 -15.50
C THR A 69 -11.14 20.77 -14.15
N LEU A 70 -10.11 21.17 -13.40
CA LEU A 70 -10.31 21.88 -12.13
C LEU A 70 -11.09 23.19 -12.32
N ARG A 71 -10.76 23.96 -13.35
CA ARG A 71 -11.46 25.21 -13.68
C ARG A 71 -12.89 24.93 -14.13
N GLN A 72 -13.09 23.95 -15.02
CA GLN A 72 -14.40 23.61 -15.57
C GLN A 72 -15.40 23.22 -14.47
N TYR A 73 -14.98 22.43 -13.49
CA TYR A 73 -15.84 21.97 -12.40
C TYR A 73 -15.79 22.85 -11.15
N ASN A 74 -15.04 23.97 -11.21
CA ASN A 74 -14.79 24.88 -10.08
C ASN A 74 -14.37 24.10 -8.83
N LEU A 75 -13.30 23.34 -8.99
CA LEU A 75 -12.67 22.50 -7.97
C LEU A 75 -11.25 22.96 -7.69
N THR A 76 -10.81 22.68 -6.48
CA THR A 76 -9.41 22.83 -6.07
C THR A 76 -8.82 21.45 -5.75
N LEU A 77 -7.51 21.33 -5.86
CA LEU A 77 -6.79 20.14 -5.44
C LEU A 77 -7.02 19.76 -4.00
N ALA A 78 -7.05 20.76 -3.12
CA ALA A 78 -7.32 20.55 -1.71
C ALA A 78 -8.68 19.87 -1.48
N GLN A 79 -9.70 20.20 -2.30
CA GLN A 79 -11.00 19.53 -2.24
C GLN A 79 -10.91 18.07 -2.67
N ILE A 80 -10.19 17.78 -3.75
CA ILE A 80 -9.97 16.41 -4.22
C ILE A 80 -9.19 15.61 -3.18
N SER A 81 -8.07 16.14 -2.69
CA SER A 81 -7.26 15.50 -1.65
C SER A 81 -8.08 15.22 -0.37
N THR A 82 -8.92 16.17 0.04
CA THR A 82 -9.80 15.99 1.20
C THR A 82 -10.86 14.92 0.96
N ALA A 83 -11.44 14.84 -0.24
CA ALA A 83 -12.42 13.82 -0.59
C ALA A 83 -11.79 12.42 -0.58
N VAL A 84 -10.61 12.27 -1.18
CA VAL A 84 -9.83 11.04 -1.16
C VAL A 84 -9.49 10.62 0.27
N ALA A 85 -8.94 11.54 1.08
CA ALA A 85 -8.57 11.26 2.47
C ALA A 85 -9.75 10.85 3.36
N LYS A 86 -10.94 11.44 3.15
CA LYS A 86 -12.16 11.10 3.90
C LYS A 86 -12.72 9.73 3.52
N SER A 87 -12.57 9.33 2.27
CA SER A 87 -13.08 8.05 1.78
C SER A 87 -12.18 6.88 2.15
N SER A 88 -10.97 7.17 2.56
CA SER A 88 -9.92 6.18 2.81
C SER A 88 -9.44 6.32 4.24
N SER A 89 -10.09 5.65 5.19
CA SER A 89 -9.76 5.70 6.62
C SER A 89 -8.32 5.26 6.94
N ASP A 90 -7.66 4.56 6.02
CA ASP A 90 -6.32 3.96 6.17
C ASP A 90 -5.29 4.48 5.16
N ILE A 91 -5.63 5.46 4.32
CA ILE A 91 -4.70 5.98 3.32
C ILE A 91 -3.99 7.21 3.89
N SER A 92 -2.73 7.05 4.21
CA SER A 92 -1.82 8.17 4.38
C SER A 92 -1.71 8.88 3.03
N ALA A 93 -2.43 9.99 2.86
CA ALA A 93 -2.36 10.82 1.66
C ALA A 93 -0.94 11.39 1.53
N GLY A 94 -0.08 10.66 0.79
CA GLY A 94 1.27 11.07 0.47
C GLY A 94 1.27 12.10 -0.66
N ASN A 95 2.31 12.78 -0.75
CA ASN A 95 2.87 13.77 -1.68
C ASN A 95 2.06 14.22 -2.90
N LEU A 96 1.79 15.53 -2.94
CA LEU A 96 1.43 16.27 -4.14
C LEU A 96 2.67 16.47 -5.01
N LYS A 97 2.75 15.81 -6.16
CA LYS A 97 3.75 16.11 -7.20
C LYS A 97 3.07 16.93 -8.29
N THR A 98 3.69 18.06 -8.66
CA THR A 98 3.24 18.91 -9.77
C THR A 98 4.32 18.90 -10.82
N GLU A 99 4.06 18.29 -11.98
CA GLU A 99 4.88 18.45 -13.17
C GLU A 99 4.00 18.93 -14.33
N GLY A 100 4.31 20.09 -14.88
CA GLY A 100 3.77 20.54 -16.17
C GLY A 100 2.28 20.90 -16.24
N GLY A 101 1.61 21.17 -15.12
CA GLY A 101 0.19 21.60 -15.09
C GLY A 101 -0.81 20.52 -14.72
N ASP A 102 -0.39 19.27 -14.61
CA ASP A 102 -1.18 18.17 -14.07
C ASP A 102 -0.81 17.95 -12.62
N VAL A 103 -1.80 17.55 -11.83
CA VAL A 103 -1.60 17.35 -10.39
C VAL A 103 -1.72 15.89 -10.05
N LEU A 104 -0.66 15.36 -9.51
CA LEU A 104 -0.58 13.99 -9.07
C LEU A 104 -0.85 13.90 -7.56
N ILE A 105 -1.84 13.13 -7.17
CA ILE A 105 -2.05 12.69 -5.79
C ILE A 105 -1.64 11.23 -5.73
N SER A 106 -0.60 10.93 -4.97
CA SER A 106 -0.13 9.56 -4.80
C SER A 106 -0.58 9.04 -3.43
N SER A 107 -1.12 7.84 -3.39
CA SER A 107 -1.46 7.11 -2.17
C SER A 107 -0.63 5.84 -2.09
N LYS A 108 0.11 5.66 -0.99
CA LYS A 108 0.92 4.47 -0.71
C LYS A 108 0.11 3.51 0.16
N GLY A 109 0.07 2.25 -0.20
CA GLY A 109 -0.59 1.24 0.61
C GLY A 109 -1.14 0.08 -0.21
N GLN A 110 -1.97 -0.76 0.39
CA GLN A 110 -2.55 -1.97 -0.21
C GLN A 110 -3.16 -1.70 -1.59
N ALA A 111 -3.16 -2.72 -2.47
CA ALA A 111 -3.74 -2.69 -3.81
C ALA A 111 -5.24 -2.33 -3.77
N TYR A 112 -5.54 -1.05 -3.68
CA TYR A 112 -6.90 -0.55 -3.81
C TYR A 112 -7.34 -0.69 -5.26
N ARG A 113 -8.58 -1.09 -5.44
CA ARG A 113 -9.13 -1.20 -6.79
C ARG A 113 -9.35 0.21 -7.35
N LYS A 114 -8.80 0.48 -8.53
CA LYS A 114 -9.04 1.70 -9.32
C LYS A 114 -10.51 2.12 -9.29
N ASP A 115 -11.42 1.14 -9.36
CA ASP A 115 -12.87 1.34 -9.36
C ASP A 115 -13.40 1.94 -8.05
N GLU A 116 -12.79 1.63 -6.92
CA GLU A 116 -13.19 2.19 -5.62
C GLU A 116 -12.87 3.68 -5.57
N PHE A 117 -11.68 4.07 -6.04
CA PHE A 117 -11.29 5.48 -6.13
C PHE A 117 -12.11 6.25 -7.15
N ALA A 118 -12.41 5.66 -8.31
CA ALA A 118 -13.24 6.30 -9.33
C ALA A 118 -14.63 6.67 -8.79
N ASN A 119 -15.17 5.92 -7.85
CA ASN A 119 -16.47 6.15 -7.24
C ASN A 119 -16.49 7.17 -6.09
N ILE A 120 -15.33 7.67 -5.64
CA ILE A 120 -15.26 8.68 -4.59
C ILE A 120 -15.99 9.93 -5.02
N VAL A 121 -16.93 10.40 -4.18
CA VAL A 121 -17.66 11.64 -4.40
C VAL A 121 -16.79 12.83 -4.01
N VAL A 122 -16.45 13.66 -5.01
CA VAL A 122 -15.63 14.85 -4.81
C VAL A 122 -16.51 16.07 -4.47
N LYS A 123 -17.65 16.22 -5.16
CA LYS A 123 -18.55 17.37 -4.98
C LYS A 123 -20.00 17.01 -5.30
N ASN A 124 -20.92 17.52 -4.49
CA ASN A 124 -22.34 17.55 -4.82
C ASN A 124 -22.68 18.94 -5.33
N GLN A 125 -23.31 19.06 -6.48
CA GLN A 125 -23.79 20.32 -7.04
C GLN A 125 -25.21 20.64 -6.53
N SER A 126 -25.57 21.89 -6.61
CA SER A 126 -26.89 22.39 -6.14
C SER A 126 -28.07 21.87 -6.97
N ASP A 127 -27.81 21.41 -8.18
CA ASP A 127 -28.79 20.79 -9.08
C ASP A 127 -29.00 19.28 -8.82
N GLY A 128 -28.32 18.74 -7.83
CA GLY A 128 -28.33 17.30 -7.49
C GLY A 128 -27.31 16.46 -8.25
N THR A 129 -26.51 17.04 -9.15
CA THR A 129 -25.44 16.34 -9.85
C THR A 129 -24.30 15.98 -8.88
N VAL A 130 -23.83 14.75 -8.95
CA VAL A 130 -22.71 14.25 -8.15
C VAL A 130 -21.47 14.12 -9.04
N ILE A 131 -20.40 14.83 -8.69
CA ILE A 131 -19.12 14.72 -9.38
C ILE A 131 -18.28 13.68 -8.64
N ARG A 132 -17.92 12.61 -9.35
CA ARG A 132 -17.04 11.54 -8.86
C ARG A 132 -15.61 11.76 -9.32
N LEU A 133 -14.67 11.15 -8.61
CA LEU A 133 -13.26 11.25 -8.96
C LEU A 133 -12.96 10.72 -10.37
N GLY A 134 -13.57 9.62 -10.76
CA GLY A 134 -13.44 9.05 -12.11
C GLY A 134 -13.99 9.91 -13.24
N ASP A 135 -14.86 10.90 -12.94
CA ASP A 135 -15.40 11.82 -13.94
C ASP A 135 -14.40 12.94 -14.29
N ILE A 136 -13.44 13.21 -13.40
CA ILE A 136 -12.56 14.38 -13.46
C ILE A 136 -11.07 14.04 -13.44
N ALA A 137 -10.71 12.81 -13.11
CA ALA A 137 -9.35 12.37 -12.93
C ALA A 137 -9.03 11.14 -13.79
N ASN A 138 -7.78 11.10 -14.28
CA ASN A 138 -7.20 9.86 -14.75
C ASN A 138 -6.57 9.13 -13.57
N ILE A 139 -7.01 7.91 -13.31
CA ILE A 139 -6.54 7.10 -12.18
C ILE A 139 -5.68 5.98 -12.74
N ASN A 140 -4.39 6.05 -12.47
CA ASN A 140 -3.43 5.04 -12.90
C ASN A 140 -2.92 4.29 -11.67
N ASP A 141 -2.92 2.98 -11.76
CA ASP A 141 -2.27 2.10 -10.82
C ASP A 141 -0.88 1.74 -11.34
N ASP A 142 0.14 2.09 -10.62
CA ASP A 142 1.53 1.82 -10.99
C ASP A 142 2.39 1.61 -9.74
N PHE A 143 3.62 1.23 -9.95
CA PHE A 143 4.60 1.09 -8.87
C PHE A 143 5.45 2.36 -8.76
N GLU A 144 5.84 2.70 -7.54
CA GLU A 144 6.79 3.80 -7.31
C GLU A 144 8.02 3.63 -8.20
N GLU A 145 8.43 4.71 -8.86
CA GLU A 145 9.65 4.73 -9.68
C GLU A 145 10.90 4.60 -8.81
N THR A 146 11.16 3.41 -8.31
CA THR A 146 12.38 3.09 -7.58
C THR A 146 13.19 2.03 -8.32
N PRO A 147 14.53 2.01 -8.19
CA PRO A 147 15.38 1.02 -8.86
C PRO A 147 15.29 -0.38 -8.19
N VAL A 148 14.46 -0.56 -7.17
CA VAL A 148 14.33 -1.83 -6.45
C VAL A 148 13.67 -2.87 -7.36
N ARG A 149 14.44 -3.89 -7.72
CA ARG A 149 13.94 -5.06 -8.46
C ARG A 149 14.54 -6.31 -7.86
N THR A 150 13.71 -7.10 -7.22
CA THR A 150 14.14 -8.33 -6.59
C THR A 150 13.81 -9.52 -7.49
N ARG A 151 14.79 -10.41 -7.66
CA ARG A 151 14.63 -11.65 -8.41
C ARG A 151 15.18 -12.83 -7.62
N PHE A 152 14.46 -13.93 -7.65
CA PHE A 152 14.91 -15.21 -7.11
C PHE A 152 14.87 -16.25 -8.23
N ASN A 153 16.02 -16.89 -8.49
CA ASN A 153 16.19 -17.85 -9.60
C ASN A 153 15.74 -17.28 -10.98
N GLY A 154 16.00 -15.97 -11.21
CA GLY A 154 15.63 -15.29 -12.45
C GLY A 154 14.18 -14.82 -12.54
N LYS A 155 13.31 -15.23 -11.62
CA LYS A 155 11.89 -14.83 -11.54
C LYS A 155 11.71 -13.59 -10.67
N GLN A 156 10.67 -12.81 -10.95
CA GLN A 156 10.24 -11.73 -10.08
C GLN A 156 9.94 -12.28 -8.69
N ALA A 157 10.40 -11.60 -7.65
CA ALA A 157 10.26 -12.11 -6.28
C ALA A 157 9.94 -11.01 -5.27
N ALA A 158 9.23 -11.43 -4.21
CA ALA A 158 8.97 -10.69 -3.00
C ALA A 158 9.46 -11.50 -1.81
N PHE A 159 9.91 -10.84 -0.75
CA PHE A 159 10.25 -11.47 0.51
C PHE A 159 9.23 -11.12 1.58
N ILE A 160 8.89 -12.09 2.41
CA ILE A 160 8.01 -11.96 3.56
C ILE A 160 8.86 -12.27 4.77
N ASP A 161 9.26 -11.22 5.48
CA ASP A 161 10.15 -11.30 6.64
C ASP A 161 9.31 -11.42 7.90
N VAL A 162 9.44 -12.54 8.62
CA VAL A 162 8.69 -12.84 9.84
C VAL A 162 9.56 -12.57 11.06
N TYR A 163 9.04 -11.76 11.96
CA TYR A 163 9.76 -11.33 13.15
C TYR A 163 9.11 -11.86 14.42
N ARG A 164 9.94 -12.14 15.43
CA ARG A 164 9.50 -12.28 16.81
C ARG A 164 9.65 -10.98 17.59
N ILE A 165 8.76 -10.73 18.51
CA ILE A 165 8.78 -9.58 19.40
C ILE A 165 8.89 -10.06 20.85
N GLY A 166 9.80 -9.44 21.62
CA GLY A 166 9.93 -9.71 23.04
C GLY A 166 10.19 -11.19 23.38
N PRO A 167 9.38 -11.82 24.24
CA PRO A 167 9.61 -13.19 24.75
C PRO A 167 9.12 -14.31 23.81
N GLN A 168 8.62 -13.98 22.62
CA GLN A 168 8.13 -15.00 21.69
C GLN A 168 9.21 -16.05 21.34
N SER A 169 8.81 -17.30 21.24
CA SER A 169 9.68 -18.39 20.82
C SER A 169 9.96 -18.32 19.31
N ALA A 170 11.22 -18.20 18.93
CA ALA A 170 11.61 -18.22 17.52
C ALA A 170 11.34 -19.59 16.86
N ILE A 171 11.40 -20.67 17.65
CA ILE A 171 11.16 -22.01 17.15
C ILE A 171 9.67 -22.18 16.79
N ASP A 172 8.77 -21.79 17.69
CA ASP A 172 7.32 -21.92 17.45
C ASP A 172 6.87 -21.07 16.26
N VAL A 173 7.39 -19.84 16.14
CA VAL A 173 7.13 -18.97 14.98
C VAL A 173 7.63 -19.63 13.70
N ALA A 174 8.87 -20.17 13.70
CA ALA A 174 9.43 -20.80 12.51
C ALA A 174 8.67 -22.07 12.10
N ASP A 175 8.25 -22.88 13.08
CA ASP A 175 7.53 -24.13 12.83
C ASP A 175 6.13 -23.84 12.27
N ASP A 176 5.40 -22.86 12.82
CA ASP A 176 4.11 -22.44 12.28
C ASP A 176 4.22 -21.99 10.82
N VAL A 177 5.22 -21.16 10.51
CA VAL A 177 5.42 -20.68 9.14
C VAL A 177 5.79 -21.82 8.20
N LYS A 178 6.68 -22.74 8.59
CA LYS A 178 7.05 -23.90 7.76
C LYS A 178 5.86 -24.80 7.48
N ASN A 179 5.07 -25.13 8.49
CA ASN A 179 3.86 -25.94 8.35
C ASN A 179 2.86 -25.29 7.39
N TYR A 180 2.69 -23.96 7.47
CA TYR A 180 1.87 -23.22 6.52
C TYR A 180 2.39 -23.35 5.09
N ILE A 181 3.68 -23.14 4.86
CA ILE A 181 4.29 -23.23 3.51
C ILE A 181 4.16 -24.66 2.95
N GLU A 182 4.41 -25.69 3.75
CA GLU A 182 4.23 -27.09 3.34
C GLU A 182 2.80 -27.38 2.92
N SER A 183 1.82 -26.83 3.64
CA SER A 183 0.39 -26.94 3.29
C SER A 183 0.00 -26.28 1.98
N LYS A 184 0.74 -25.24 1.55
CA LYS A 184 0.48 -24.52 0.30
C LYS A 184 1.20 -25.14 -0.91
N GLN A 185 2.23 -25.96 -0.68
CA GLN A 185 2.99 -26.63 -1.74
C GLN A 185 2.43 -28.02 -2.10
N SER A 186 1.54 -28.55 -1.29
CA SER A 186 0.83 -29.82 -1.52
C SER A 186 -0.46 -29.62 -2.32
#